data_db2aef61be42851e95de276d4da81427
#
_entry.id   db2aef61be42851e95de276d4da81427
#
_cell.length_a   1.000
_cell.length_b   1.000
_cell.length_c   1.000
_cell.angle_alpha   90.00
_cell.angle_beta   90.00
_cell.angle_gamma   90.00
#
_symmetry.space_group_name_H-M   'P 1'
#
loop_
_entity.id
_entity.type
_entity.pdbx_description
1 polymer ?
#
loop_
_entity_poly.entity_id
_entity_poly.type
_entity_poly.pdbx_seq_one_letter_code
_entity_poly.pdbx_strand_id
1 'polypeptide(L)'
;MNILKKIICAALALLALGAFVACDKEEDTQTEASGTKSDKTSGVSYYAEYKGVKIEMGAEADAIITALGEYQDRKEIGDCGGLGAQVKYSYPSVEVYVLESKDDGNIIDQISFRDDIISTPEGVYIGMSVADAKKALGTPTAETDKSFEYAGDKYVLVITVADGKVNKIDYLNV
;
A
#
# COMPACT_ATOMS: atom_id res chain seq x y z
N MET A 1 25.91 -26.02 7.67
CA MET A 1 26.28 -25.64 9.06
C MET A 1 25.46 -24.42 9.41
N ASN A 2 24.30 -24.62 10.00
CA ASN A 2 23.60 -23.71 10.93
C ASN A 2 22.18 -24.23 11.22
N ILE A 3 22.14 -25.29 11.99
CA ILE A 3 20.91 -25.93 12.55
C ILE A 3 20.53 -25.25 13.90
N LEU A 4 20.99 -24.05 14.19
CA LEU A 4 20.91 -23.50 15.56
C LEU A 4 19.95 -22.30 15.73
N LYS A 5 18.99 -22.09 14.82
CA LYS A 5 17.99 -21.01 14.98
C LYS A 5 16.51 -21.45 14.97
N LYS A 6 16.24 -22.74 15.17
CA LYS A 6 14.85 -23.26 15.18
C LYS A 6 14.36 -23.81 16.52
N ILE A 7 14.93 -23.39 17.63
CA ILE A 7 14.42 -23.80 18.96
C ILE A 7 14.33 -22.53 19.78
N ILE A 8 13.14 -21.99 19.93
CA ILE A 8 12.55 -21.27 21.07
C ILE A 8 11.20 -20.71 20.56
N CYS A 9 10.15 -21.47 20.77
CA CYS A 9 8.78 -21.07 21.05
C CYS A 9 7.92 -22.32 21.16
N ALA A 10 8.10 -23.02 22.29
CA ALA A 10 7.13 -23.97 22.77
C ALA A 10 6.97 -23.75 24.27
N ALA A 11 5.74 -23.74 24.69
CA ALA A 11 5.23 -23.77 26.05
C ALA A 11 4.78 -22.43 26.64
N LEU A 12 3.44 -22.22 26.60
CA LEU A 12 2.65 -22.11 27.84
C LEU A 12 1.15 -22.23 27.48
N ALA A 13 0.66 -23.46 27.69
CA ALA A 13 -0.74 -23.75 27.84
C ALA A 13 -1.13 -23.51 29.31
N LEU A 14 -2.31 -22.89 29.57
CA LEU A 14 -3.13 -23.16 30.75
C LEU A 14 -4.50 -22.44 30.62
N LEU A 15 -5.51 -23.21 30.32
CA LEU A 15 -6.83 -23.40 30.93
C LEU A 15 -7.48 -22.21 31.68
N ALA A 16 -8.66 -21.80 31.21
CA ALA A 16 -9.81 -21.56 32.09
C ALA A 16 -11.10 -21.83 31.32
N LEU A 17 -11.86 -22.82 31.78
CA LEU A 17 -13.24 -23.13 31.40
C LEU A 17 -14.20 -22.02 31.90
N GLY A 18 -15.19 -21.73 31.10
CA GLY A 18 -16.35 -20.92 31.51
C GLY A 18 -17.49 -21.09 30.53
N ALA A 19 -18.37 -22.05 30.77
CA ALA A 19 -19.60 -22.32 30.02
C ALA A 19 -20.71 -21.40 30.48
N PHE A 20 -21.54 -20.90 29.53
CA PHE A 20 -23.00 -20.66 29.63
C PHE A 20 -23.52 -20.54 28.20
N VAL A 21 -24.18 -21.50 27.63
CA VAL A 21 -25.58 -21.92 27.60
C VAL A 21 -26.53 -20.83 27.09
N ALA A 22 -26.99 -21.07 25.93
CA ALA A 22 -28.25 -21.38 25.31
C ALA A 22 -29.05 -20.28 24.61
N CYS A 23 -29.40 -20.66 23.39
CA CYS A 23 -30.72 -20.57 22.70
C CYS A 23 -31.14 -19.18 22.23
N ASP A 24 -31.64 -19.00 21.02
CA ASP A 24 -32.56 -19.78 20.19
C ASP A 24 -32.51 -19.34 18.72
N LYS A 25 -32.88 -20.23 17.83
CA LYS A 25 -33.23 -20.25 16.41
C LYS A 25 -33.83 -18.96 15.80
N GLU A 26 -33.58 -18.67 14.51
CA GLU A 26 -34.07 -19.27 13.25
C GLU A 26 -33.30 -18.65 12.05
N GLU A 27 -32.78 -19.47 11.15
CA GLU A 27 -33.10 -19.77 9.74
C GLU A 27 -33.35 -18.54 8.83
N ASP A 28 -32.55 -18.26 7.82
CA ASP A 28 -32.38 -18.86 6.52
C ASP A 28 -31.69 -17.87 5.55
N THR A 29 -30.93 -18.43 4.63
CA THR A 29 -30.60 -18.05 3.26
C THR A 29 -29.14 -17.67 3.01
N GLN A 30 -28.45 -18.69 2.48
CA GLN A 30 -27.15 -18.60 1.78
C GLN A 30 -27.20 -17.59 0.64
N THR A 31 -26.20 -16.73 0.59
CA THR A 31 -25.65 -16.24 -0.67
C THR A 31 -24.14 -16.18 -0.48
N GLU A 32 -23.43 -17.11 -1.12
CA GLU A 32 -21.98 -17.09 -1.22
C GLU A 32 -21.57 -15.85 -2.03
N ALA A 33 -20.92 -14.91 -1.37
CA ALA A 33 -20.09 -13.91 -2.02
C ALA A 33 -18.67 -14.13 -1.52
N SER A 34 -17.81 -14.56 -2.41
CA SER A 34 -16.36 -14.66 -2.25
C SER A 34 -15.83 -13.33 -1.72
N GLY A 35 -15.73 -13.21 -0.41
CA GLY A 35 -15.16 -12.04 0.26
C GLY A 35 -13.67 -12.23 0.38
N THR A 36 -12.91 -11.63 -0.51
CA THR A 36 -11.52 -11.31 -0.28
C THR A 36 -11.46 -10.51 1.03
N LYS A 37 -10.85 -11.07 2.07
CA LYS A 37 -10.59 -10.36 3.32
C LYS A 37 -9.67 -9.19 3.03
N SER A 38 -10.25 -8.01 2.88
CA SER A 38 -9.56 -6.74 2.96
C SER A 38 -9.30 -6.48 4.44
N ASP A 39 -8.06 -6.58 4.84
CA ASP A 39 -7.61 -6.22 6.19
C ASP A 39 -7.60 -4.69 6.29
N LYS A 40 -8.62 -4.15 6.99
CA LYS A 40 -8.79 -2.70 7.19
C LYS A 40 -7.99 -2.27 8.41
N THR A 41 -6.73 -1.90 8.23
CA THR A 41 -5.95 -1.27 9.31
C THR A 41 -5.93 0.27 9.20
N SER A 42 -6.04 0.84 8.00
CA SER A 42 -6.37 2.25 7.77
C SER A 42 -7.46 2.35 6.72
N GLY A 43 -8.33 3.35 6.78
CA GLY A 43 -9.36 3.58 5.76
C GLY A 43 -8.79 4.06 4.42
N VAL A 44 -7.49 3.91 4.20
CA VAL A 44 -6.71 4.39 3.07
C VAL A 44 -6.52 3.27 2.05
N SER A 45 -6.69 3.62 0.79
CA SER A 45 -6.47 2.73 -0.35
C SER A 45 -5.03 2.87 -0.85
N TYR A 46 -4.37 1.74 -1.15
CA TYR A 46 -2.98 1.73 -1.62
C TYR A 46 -2.90 1.55 -3.14
N TYR A 47 -3.48 2.50 -3.87
CA TYR A 47 -3.38 2.58 -5.33
C TYR A 47 -3.49 4.02 -5.79
N ALA A 48 -3.05 4.28 -7.01
CA ALA A 48 -3.31 5.51 -7.75
C ALA A 48 -4.08 5.19 -9.03
N GLU A 49 -4.75 6.19 -9.59
CA GLU A 49 -5.40 6.08 -10.90
C GLU A 49 -4.78 7.11 -11.85
N TYR A 50 -4.27 6.64 -12.99
CA TYR A 50 -3.69 7.51 -14.01
C TYR A 50 -4.15 7.09 -15.39
N LYS A 51 -4.74 8.03 -16.16
CA LYS A 51 -5.32 7.78 -17.49
C LYS A 51 -6.35 6.63 -17.51
N GLY A 52 -7.10 6.43 -16.40
CA GLY A 52 -8.08 5.36 -16.27
C GLY A 52 -7.46 3.99 -15.97
N VAL A 53 -6.14 3.92 -15.72
CA VAL A 53 -5.45 2.70 -15.30
C VAL A 53 -5.25 2.75 -13.79
N LYS A 54 -5.72 1.71 -13.09
CA LYS A 54 -5.47 1.51 -11.66
C LYS A 54 -4.06 0.95 -11.49
N ILE A 55 -3.23 1.67 -10.73
CA ILE A 55 -1.87 1.28 -10.35
C ILE A 55 -1.94 0.87 -8.89
N GLU A 56 -2.00 -0.42 -8.60
CA GLU A 56 -2.15 -0.94 -7.25
C GLU A 56 -0.82 -1.45 -6.70
N MET A 57 -0.52 -1.09 -5.44
CA MET A 57 0.70 -1.54 -4.76
C MET A 57 0.73 -3.06 -4.66
N GLY A 58 1.87 -3.67 -5.01
CA GLY A 58 2.08 -5.12 -4.99
C GLY A 58 1.40 -5.90 -6.13
N ALA A 59 0.67 -5.24 -7.02
CA ALA A 59 0.10 -5.89 -8.20
C ALA A 59 1.19 -6.26 -9.21
N GLU A 60 0.87 -7.22 -10.09
CA GLU A 60 1.72 -7.59 -11.23
C GLU A 60 1.91 -6.36 -12.13
N ALA A 61 3.18 -6.04 -12.43
CA ALA A 61 3.54 -4.77 -13.03
C ALA A 61 3.42 -4.74 -14.56
N ASP A 62 3.72 -5.84 -15.25
CA ASP A 62 3.86 -5.83 -16.71
C ASP A 62 2.57 -5.44 -17.43
N ALA A 63 1.43 -5.93 -16.93
CA ALA A 63 0.12 -5.57 -17.44
C ALA A 63 -0.23 -4.10 -17.19
N ILE A 64 0.12 -3.57 -16.01
CA ILE A 64 -0.11 -2.17 -15.62
C ILE A 64 0.76 -1.24 -16.48
N ILE A 65 2.06 -1.52 -16.60
CA ILE A 65 3.00 -0.73 -17.42
C ILE A 65 2.57 -0.73 -18.89
N THR A 66 2.13 -1.88 -19.41
CA THR A 66 1.58 -1.98 -20.77
C THR A 66 0.32 -1.12 -20.95
N ALA A 67 -0.61 -1.14 -20.00
CA ALA A 67 -1.85 -0.36 -20.05
C ALA A 67 -1.60 1.15 -19.92
N LEU A 68 -0.59 1.58 -19.15
CA LEU A 68 -0.18 2.98 -19.03
C LEU A 68 0.42 3.55 -20.34
N GLY A 69 0.93 2.67 -21.22
CA GLY A 69 1.49 3.03 -22.50
C GLY A 69 2.89 3.67 -22.42
N GLU A 70 3.21 4.57 -23.35
CA GLU A 70 4.55 5.14 -23.44
C GLU A 70 4.94 5.93 -22.18
N TYR A 71 6.11 5.62 -21.64
CA TYR A 71 6.76 6.34 -20.56
C TYR A 71 7.80 7.34 -21.10
N GLN A 72 8.04 8.42 -20.36
CA GLN A 72 9.05 9.42 -20.73
C GLN A 72 10.48 8.95 -20.48
N ASP A 73 10.67 8.16 -19.41
CA ASP A 73 11.97 7.64 -19.01
C ASP A 73 11.82 6.30 -18.28
N ARG A 74 12.79 5.39 -18.50
CA ARG A 74 12.94 4.14 -17.74
C ARG A 74 14.35 4.10 -17.18
N LYS A 75 14.47 3.99 -15.87
CA LYS A 75 15.75 3.98 -15.18
C LYS A 75 15.84 2.88 -14.14
N GLU A 76 16.86 2.07 -14.19
CA GLU A 76 17.24 1.17 -13.11
C GLU A 76 17.83 1.98 -11.95
N ILE A 77 17.26 1.81 -10.76
CA ILE A 77 17.65 2.55 -9.55
C ILE A 77 18.69 1.78 -8.75
N GLY A 78 18.61 0.47 -8.75
CA GLY A 78 19.56 -0.41 -8.07
C GLY A 78 18.99 -1.76 -7.70
N ASP A 79 19.80 -2.59 -7.08
CA ASP A 79 19.39 -3.88 -6.53
C ASP A 79 18.89 -3.70 -5.09
N CYS A 80 17.70 -4.18 -4.82
CA CYS A 80 17.07 -4.15 -3.49
C CYS A 80 17.54 -5.33 -2.62
N GLY A 81 18.84 -5.38 -2.32
CA GLY A 81 19.37 -6.35 -1.35
C GLY A 81 19.24 -7.83 -1.76
N GLY A 82 19.28 -8.12 -3.08
CA GLY A 82 19.13 -9.46 -3.62
C GLY A 82 17.70 -9.90 -3.92
N LEU A 83 16.72 -9.02 -3.67
CA LEU A 83 15.30 -9.27 -4.01
C LEU A 83 15.00 -9.03 -5.49
N GLY A 84 15.85 -8.27 -6.18
CA GLY A 84 15.69 -7.90 -7.58
C GLY A 84 16.10 -6.46 -7.86
N ALA A 85 16.02 -6.06 -9.12
CA ALA A 85 16.31 -4.68 -9.53
C ALA A 85 15.06 -3.81 -9.35
N GLN A 86 15.21 -2.63 -8.72
CA GLN A 86 14.15 -1.63 -8.74
C GLN A 86 14.30 -0.77 -10.00
N VAL A 87 13.23 -0.71 -10.78
CA VAL A 87 13.17 0.04 -12.03
C VAL A 87 12.09 1.10 -11.96
N LYS A 88 12.46 2.34 -12.26
CA LYS A 88 11.53 3.48 -12.30
C LYS A 88 11.03 3.73 -13.72
N TYR A 89 9.72 3.79 -13.89
CA TYR A 89 9.03 4.25 -15.09
C TYR A 89 8.45 5.65 -14.82
N SER A 90 8.88 6.65 -15.59
CA SER A 90 8.45 8.04 -15.42
C SER A 90 7.39 8.39 -16.46
N TYR A 91 6.22 8.81 -15.99
CA TYR A 91 5.14 9.40 -16.79
C TYR A 91 4.99 10.88 -16.45
N PRO A 92 4.23 11.69 -17.20
CA PRO A 92 4.04 13.11 -16.93
C PRO A 92 3.70 13.43 -15.47
N SER A 93 2.70 12.74 -14.90
CA SER A 93 2.16 13.06 -13.56
C SER A 93 2.47 12.01 -12.49
N VAL A 94 3.03 10.86 -12.85
CA VAL A 94 3.32 9.77 -11.91
C VAL A 94 4.65 9.09 -12.23
N GLU A 95 5.37 8.68 -11.22
CA GLU A 95 6.47 7.72 -11.31
C GLU A 95 6.01 6.39 -10.70
N VAL A 96 6.24 5.31 -11.43
CA VAL A 96 5.92 3.95 -11.00
C VAL A 96 7.23 3.20 -10.85
N TYR A 97 7.46 2.65 -9.67
CA TYR A 97 8.63 1.84 -9.39
C TYR A 97 8.22 0.38 -9.38
N VAL A 98 8.94 -0.41 -10.10
CA VAL A 98 8.73 -1.85 -10.25
C VAL A 98 9.91 -2.57 -9.64
N LEU A 99 9.64 -3.53 -8.76
CA LEU A 99 10.63 -4.50 -8.32
C LEU A 99 10.62 -5.64 -9.35
N GLU A 100 11.68 -5.71 -10.17
CA GLU A 100 11.88 -6.77 -11.14
C GLU A 100 12.58 -7.95 -10.45
N SER A 101 11.79 -8.92 -9.97
CA SER A 101 12.29 -10.14 -9.32
C SER A 101 12.48 -11.25 -10.35
N LYS A 102 13.53 -12.06 -10.17
CA LYS A 102 13.80 -13.22 -11.03
C LYS A 102 12.89 -14.40 -10.72
N ASP A 103 12.43 -14.51 -9.48
CA ASP A 103 11.75 -15.69 -8.97
C ASP A 103 10.26 -15.46 -8.72
N ASP A 104 9.85 -14.22 -8.35
CA ASP A 104 8.49 -13.91 -7.89
C ASP A 104 7.68 -13.04 -8.87
N GLY A 105 8.25 -12.75 -10.06
CA GLY A 105 7.63 -11.84 -11.04
C GLY A 105 7.83 -10.35 -10.70
N ASN A 106 7.36 -9.49 -11.59
CA ASN A 106 7.53 -8.04 -11.47
C ASN A 106 6.32 -7.44 -10.72
N ILE A 107 6.56 -6.67 -9.66
CA ILE A 107 5.49 -6.07 -8.86
C ILE A 107 5.63 -4.55 -8.77
N ILE A 108 4.50 -3.86 -8.59
CA ILE A 108 4.48 -2.43 -8.24
C ILE A 108 4.97 -2.25 -6.81
N ASP A 109 6.14 -1.62 -6.66
CA ASP A 109 6.85 -1.47 -5.39
C ASP A 109 6.71 -0.07 -4.78
N GLN A 110 6.58 0.97 -5.63
CA GLN A 110 6.34 2.34 -5.20
C GLN A 110 5.57 3.11 -6.28
N ILE A 111 4.74 4.05 -5.83
CA ILE A 111 4.06 5.04 -6.70
C ILE A 111 4.33 6.43 -6.14
N SER A 112 4.83 7.35 -6.97
CA SER A 112 5.11 8.74 -6.58
C SER A 112 4.36 9.71 -7.48
N PHE A 113 3.62 10.64 -6.89
CA PHE A 113 2.95 11.70 -7.63
C PHE A 113 3.95 12.82 -7.97
N ARG A 114 3.83 13.39 -9.16
CA ARG A 114 4.74 14.43 -9.66
C ARG A 114 4.12 15.82 -9.72
N ASP A 115 2.80 15.89 -9.80
CA ASP A 115 2.05 17.13 -9.94
C ASP A 115 0.66 17.00 -9.27
N ASP A 116 -0.17 18.02 -9.43
CA ASP A 116 -1.51 18.16 -8.88
C ASP A 116 -2.63 17.64 -9.79
N ILE A 117 -2.28 17.01 -10.93
CA ILE A 117 -3.26 16.50 -11.90
C ILE A 117 -3.93 15.22 -11.40
N ILE A 118 -3.19 14.40 -10.65
CA ILE A 118 -3.71 13.17 -10.06
C ILE A 118 -3.94 13.32 -8.55
N SER A 119 -4.87 12.53 -8.04
CA SER A 119 -5.18 12.47 -6.61
C SER A 119 -5.20 11.04 -6.11
N THR A 120 -5.08 10.87 -4.79
CA THR A 120 -5.37 9.59 -4.15
C THR A 120 -6.86 9.25 -4.31
N PRO A 121 -7.27 7.98 -4.10
CA PRO A 121 -8.69 7.61 -4.11
C PRO A 121 -9.55 8.41 -3.13
N GLU A 122 -8.94 8.90 -2.05
CA GLU A 122 -9.58 9.76 -1.05
C GLU A 122 -9.62 11.24 -1.47
N GLY A 123 -9.06 11.59 -2.64
CA GLY A 123 -9.10 12.92 -3.23
C GLY A 123 -7.96 13.84 -2.79
N VAL A 124 -6.88 13.34 -2.20
CA VAL A 124 -5.72 14.14 -1.81
C VAL A 124 -4.77 14.32 -2.99
N TYR A 125 -4.33 15.56 -3.23
CA TYR A 125 -3.44 15.94 -4.34
C TYR A 125 -2.33 16.89 -3.86
N ILE A 126 -1.27 17.01 -4.63
CA ILE A 126 -0.15 17.94 -4.37
C ILE A 126 -0.66 19.39 -4.42
N GLY A 127 -0.38 20.18 -3.40
CA GLY A 127 -0.85 21.57 -3.23
C GLY A 127 -2.08 21.71 -2.34
N MET A 128 -2.78 20.61 -1.99
CA MET A 128 -3.88 20.63 -1.01
C MET A 128 -3.39 21.12 0.38
N SER A 129 -4.25 21.75 1.15
CA SER A 129 -3.90 22.10 2.54
C SER A 129 -3.73 20.85 3.40
N VAL A 130 -2.81 20.88 4.36
CA VAL A 130 -2.61 19.76 5.31
C VAL A 130 -3.90 19.43 6.07
N ALA A 131 -4.68 20.46 6.45
CA ALA A 131 -5.94 20.26 7.16
C ALA A 131 -6.97 19.48 6.33
N ASP A 132 -7.11 19.82 5.03
CA ASP A 132 -8.04 19.13 4.13
C ASP A 132 -7.55 17.72 3.82
N ALA A 133 -6.24 17.52 3.61
CA ALA A 133 -5.66 16.21 3.39
C ALA A 133 -5.91 15.25 4.58
N LYS A 134 -5.68 15.72 5.81
CA LYS A 134 -5.99 14.95 7.03
C LYS A 134 -7.49 14.69 7.20
N LYS A 135 -8.33 15.65 6.81
CA LYS A 135 -9.79 15.44 6.82
C LYS A 135 -10.22 14.34 5.85
N ALA A 136 -9.58 14.24 4.68
CA ALA A 136 -9.87 13.23 3.66
C ALA A 136 -9.36 11.83 4.06
N LEU A 137 -8.13 11.76 4.60
CA LEU A 137 -7.45 10.50 4.93
C LEU A 137 -7.73 10.00 6.36
N GLY A 138 -8.24 10.85 7.25
CA GLY A 138 -8.46 10.52 8.66
C GLY A 138 -7.20 10.72 9.52
N THR A 139 -7.11 9.96 10.62
CA THR A 139 -6.00 10.08 11.58
C THR A 139 -4.76 9.35 11.06
N PRO A 140 -3.60 10.01 10.93
CA PRO A 140 -2.37 9.36 10.50
C PRO A 140 -1.86 8.36 11.56
N THR A 141 -1.14 7.34 11.11
CA THR A 141 -0.47 6.36 11.99
C THR A 141 0.83 6.90 12.56
N ALA A 142 1.49 7.81 11.84
CA ALA A 142 2.67 8.55 12.31
C ALA A 142 2.67 9.96 11.72
N GLU A 143 3.27 10.92 12.45
CA GLU A 143 3.34 12.31 12.04
C GLU A 143 4.61 12.96 12.54
N THR A 144 5.19 13.83 11.70
CA THR A 144 6.32 14.72 11.99
C THR A 144 5.99 16.14 11.52
N ASP A 145 6.88 17.10 11.73
CA ASP A 145 6.73 18.47 11.21
C ASP A 145 6.75 18.53 9.67
N LYS A 146 7.25 17.49 8.99
CA LYS A 146 7.47 17.47 7.55
C LYS A 146 6.66 16.42 6.80
N SER A 147 6.04 15.48 7.51
CA SER A 147 5.27 14.39 6.90
C SER A 147 4.24 13.82 7.84
N PHE A 148 3.25 13.17 7.27
CA PHE A 148 2.34 12.28 7.98
C PHE A 148 2.09 11.02 7.15
N GLU A 149 1.86 9.91 7.83
CA GLU A 149 1.87 8.58 7.26
C GLU A 149 0.60 7.81 7.61
N TYR A 150 0.18 6.95 6.70
CA TYR A 150 -0.91 6.00 6.87
C TYR A 150 -0.38 4.63 6.55
N ALA A 151 -0.04 3.87 7.59
CA ALA A 151 0.53 2.53 7.45
C ALA A 151 -0.57 1.47 7.42
N GLY A 152 -0.48 0.56 6.46
CA GLY A 152 -1.13 -0.75 6.42
C GLY A 152 -0.14 -1.86 6.75
N ASP A 153 -0.52 -3.11 6.47
CA ASP A 153 0.33 -4.26 6.81
C ASP A 153 1.59 -4.38 5.94
N LYS A 154 1.49 -4.00 4.68
CA LYS A 154 2.57 -4.15 3.69
C LYS A 154 2.95 -2.84 3.02
N TYR A 155 2.09 -1.85 3.06
CA TYR A 155 2.25 -0.59 2.33
C TYR A 155 2.00 0.58 3.24
N VAL A 156 2.65 1.70 2.93
CA VAL A 156 2.45 2.97 3.60
C VAL A 156 2.20 4.07 2.58
N LEU A 157 1.20 4.92 2.85
CA LEU A 157 1.02 6.20 2.16
C LEU A 157 1.74 7.28 2.96
N VAL A 158 2.72 7.92 2.35
CA VAL A 158 3.50 9.01 2.94
C VAL A 158 3.13 10.32 2.25
N ILE A 159 2.70 11.28 3.05
CA ILE A 159 2.41 12.64 2.61
C ILE A 159 3.50 13.56 3.15
N THR A 160 4.34 14.11 2.28
CA THR A 160 5.35 15.10 2.65
C THR A 160 4.74 16.50 2.56
N VAL A 161 5.09 17.36 3.50
CA VAL A 161 4.52 18.71 3.68
C VAL A 161 5.59 19.78 3.53
N ALA A 162 5.25 20.84 2.81
CA ALA A 162 6.01 22.10 2.78
C ALA A 162 5.04 23.28 2.78
N ASP A 163 5.36 24.34 3.54
CA ASP A 163 4.57 25.58 3.62
C ASP A 163 3.07 25.36 3.93
N GLY A 164 2.76 24.38 4.78
CA GLY A 164 1.40 24.04 5.17
C GLY A 164 0.56 23.33 4.09
N LYS A 165 1.20 22.86 3.03
CA LYS A 165 0.57 22.16 1.91
C LYS A 165 1.21 20.79 1.67
N VAL A 166 0.45 19.91 1.06
CA VAL A 166 0.95 18.64 0.51
C VAL A 166 1.95 18.96 -0.60
N ASN A 167 3.18 18.50 -0.43
CA ASN A 167 4.28 18.71 -1.38
C ASN A 167 4.64 17.47 -2.16
N LYS A 168 4.45 16.29 -1.58
CA LYS A 168 4.72 15.00 -2.22
C LYS A 168 3.78 13.93 -1.69
N ILE A 169 3.41 12.98 -2.53
CA ILE A 169 2.58 11.82 -2.20
C ILE A 169 3.29 10.57 -2.71
N ASP A 170 3.59 9.67 -1.80
CA ASP A 170 4.26 8.40 -2.12
C ASP A 170 3.49 7.22 -1.50
N TYR A 171 3.27 6.19 -2.27
CA TYR A 171 2.94 4.85 -1.78
C TYR A 171 4.20 4.01 -1.80
N LEU A 172 4.53 3.39 -0.69
CA LEU A 172 5.76 2.62 -0.52
C LEU A 172 5.45 1.21 -0.01
N ASN A 173 6.25 0.26 -0.39
CA ASN A 173 6.33 -1.06 0.22
C ASN A 173 7.17 -0.97 1.52
N VAL A 174 6.82 -1.71 2.58
CA VAL A 174 7.46 -1.69 3.91
C VAL A 174 7.76 -3.09 4.43
#